data_325e387b5760dc19062ef7f5a9944215
#
_entry.id   325e387b5760dc19062ef7f5a9944215
#
_cell.length_a   1.000
_cell.length_b   1.000
_cell.length_c   1.000
_cell.angle_alpha   90.00
_cell.angle_beta   90.00
_cell.angle_gamma   90.00
#
_symmetry.space_group_name_H-M   'P 1'
#
loop_
_entity.id
_entity.type
_entity.pdbx_description
1 polymer ?
#
loop_
_entity_poly.entity_id
_entity_poly.type
_entity_poly.pdbx_seq_one_letter_code
_entity_poly.pdbx_strand_id
1 'polypeptide(L)'
;MQKIEKSFNVSFYNYEKEVLGNIELPSKVYIHDVTLRDGEQQAGIVFKKEEKVEIAQVLMEAGVDRIEAGMPSVYEKDFEAVKEIAKIKTGSLIYAFARCMRNDVDLALKCDVDGVVMEIPSSDHLIQKAYGWTVEKAVNLSIDATRYAHEHGLKVTFFTIDATRAPFESFWKIVEGVIKEGHMDSLTLADTFGVLNPHASYYFIKRIREKVNKPIEIHAHNDFGLAVANSIFAVLGGASTVHVSVTGIGERSGNTALEEVVMALKCLYGIETSVKTEKLRKLASIVRKYSGVNFTPQKPIIGDGLFTVESGILVGWWKRLEELNEPLEMFPYLPQMVGHDSVKIILGKKSGLDSIAYKSEKLDLNISENKILHILKKVKALSYLRKGPLSDEEFKIIAEEE
;
A
#
# COMPACT_ATOMS: atom_id res chain seq x y z
N MET A 1 0.48 -13.21 -33.56
CA MET A 1 0.66 -13.08 -32.12
C MET A 1 1.21 -11.68 -31.86
N GLN A 2 0.39 -10.76 -31.34
CA GLN A 2 0.91 -9.47 -30.85
C GLN A 2 1.90 -9.78 -29.75
N LYS A 3 3.13 -9.27 -29.82
CA LYS A 3 4.06 -9.22 -28.70
C LYS A 3 3.34 -8.43 -27.59
N ILE A 4 2.86 -9.12 -26.55
CA ILE A 4 2.49 -8.47 -25.29
C ILE A 4 3.81 -7.88 -24.79
N GLU A 5 3.94 -6.56 -24.80
CA GLU A 5 5.10 -5.88 -24.23
C GLU A 5 5.18 -6.27 -22.75
N LYS A 6 6.21 -7.04 -22.42
CA LYS A 6 6.43 -7.54 -21.07
C LYS A 6 6.84 -6.34 -20.20
N SER A 7 5.99 -5.94 -19.27
CA SER A 7 6.26 -4.77 -18.41
C SER A 7 7.07 -5.11 -17.16
N PHE A 8 7.26 -6.40 -16.85
CA PHE A 8 8.04 -6.87 -15.72
C PHE A 8 8.71 -8.22 -16.03
N ASN A 9 9.78 -8.52 -15.30
CA ASN A 9 10.52 -9.79 -15.39
C ASN A 9 10.81 -10.28 -13.98
N VAL A 10 10.20 -11.41 -13.59
CA VAL A 10 10.30 -12.02 -12.26
C VAL A 10 10.68 -13.48 -12.37
N SER A 11 11.05 -14.09 -11.25
CA SER A 11 11.43 -15.51 -11.21
C SER A 11 10.29 -16.40 -11.69
N PHE A 12 10.58 -17.32 -12.59
CA PHE A 12 9.62 -18.33 -13.05
C PHE A 12 9.19 -19.28 -11.93
N TYR A 13 10.01 -19.48 -10.89
CA TYR A 13 9.66 -20.28 -9.72
C TYR A 13 8.40 -19.80 -9.01
N ASN A 14 8.04 -18.50 -9.14
CA ASN A 14 6.80 -17.98 -8.54
C ASN A 14 5.54 -18.65 -9.09
N TYR A 15 5.61 -19.22 -10.28
CA TYR A 15 4.48 -19.79 -11.02
C TYR A 15 4.56 -21.32 -11.13
N GLU A 16 5.56 -21.92 -10.47
CA GLU A 16 5.69 -23.38 -10.46
C GLU A 16 4.54 -24.01 -9.66
N LYS A 17 4.00 -25.08 -10.23
CA LYS A 17 2.84 -25.77 -9.65
C LYS A 17 3.16 -26.33 -8.25
N GLU A 18 4.40 -26.73 -8.03
CA GLU A 18 4.90 -27.24 -6.75
C GLU A 18 4.95 -26.16 -5.68
N VAL A 19 5.16 -24.89 -6.05
CA VAL A 19 5.19 -23.73 -5.14
C VAL A 19 3.79 -23.34 -4.71
N LEU A 20 2.86 -23.30 -5.66
CA LEU A 20 1.46 -22.94 -5.40
C LEU A 20 0.67 -24.12 -4.77
N GLY A 21 1.10 -25.35 -5.03
CA GLY A 21 0.41 -26.54 -4.53
C GLY A 21 -1.04 -26.61 -4.97
N ASN A 22 -1.94 -26.80 -4.01
CA ASN A 22 -3.39 -26.84 -4.24
C ASN A 22 -4.09 -25.49 -3.94
N ILE A 23 -3.34 -24.38 -3.90
CA ILE A 23 -3.92 -23.06 -3.67
C ILE A 23 -4.56 -22.56 -4.96
N GLU A 24 -5.86 -22.33 -4.92
CA GLU A 24 -6.59 -21.69 -6.01
C GLU A 24 -6.44 -20.16 -5.86
N LEU A 25 -5.71 -19.56 -6.80
CA LEU A 25 -5.53 -18.10 -6.82
C LEU A 25 -6.81 -17.41 -7.30
N PRO A 26 -7.29 -16.36 -6.62
CA PRO A 26 -8.37 -15.55 -7.15
C PRO A 26 -7.89 -14.77 -8.38
N SER A 27 -8.78 -14.56 -9.34
CA SER A 27 -8.46 -13.74 -10.52
C SER A 27 -8.31 -12.26 -10.17
N LYS A 28 -9.00 -11.80 -9.13
CA LYS A 28 -9.02 -10.40 -8.68
C LYS A 28 -9.13 -10.31 -7.16
N VAL A 29 -8.45 -9.30 -6.61
CA VAL A 29 -8.55 -8.86 -5.21
C VAL A 29 -8.98 -7.40 -5.17
N TYR A 30 -9.86 -7.05 -4.24
CA TYR A 30 -10.32 -5.68 -4.01
C TYR A 30 -9.39 -4.96 -3.04
N ILE A 31 -9.22 -3.67 -3.26
CA ILE A 31 -8.38 -2.80 -2.42
C ILE A 31 -9.27 -1.83 -1.65
N HIS A 32 -9.17 -1.88 -0.31
CA HIS A 32 -9.81 -0.96 0.61
C HIS A 32 -8.73 -0.05 1.23
N ASP A 33 -8.69 1.22 0.81
CA ASP A 33 -7.70 2.17 1.30
C ASP A 33 -8.14 2.81 2.62
N VAL A 34 -7.27 2.78 3.62
CA VAL A 34 -7.49 3.36 4.96
C VAL A 34 -6.56 4.55 5.25
N THR A 35 -5.93 5.13 4.22
CA THR A 35 -4.98 6.23 4.38
C THR A 35 -5.58 7.42 5.13
N LEU A 36 -6.84 7.77 4.83
CA LEU A 36 -7.54 8.93 5.40
C LEU A 36 -8.17 8.65 6.78
N ARG A 37 -8.10 7.42 7.26
CA ARG A 37 -8.57 7.04 8.59
C ARG A 37 -7.42 6.49 9.45
N ASP A 38 -6.98 5.25 9.23
CA ASP A 38 -5.90 4.63 10.01
C ASP A 38 -4.54 5.26 9.70
N GLY A 39 -4.31 5.64 8.43
CA GLY A 39 -3.11 6.39 8.05
C GLY A 39 -2.96 7.67 8.85
N GLU A 40 -4.04 8.41 9.04
CA GLU A 40 -4.06 9.64 9.86
C GLU A 40 -3.96 9.36 11.36
N GLN A 41 -4.27 8.15 11.83
CA GLN A 41 -4.10 7.76 13.24
C GLN A 41 -2.62 7.61 13.64
N GLN A 42 -1.70 7.61 12.70
CA GLN A 42 -0.28 7.71 13.03
C GLN A 42 -0.01 8.97 13.83
N ALA A 43 0.61 8.82 15.00
CA ALA A 43 0.90 9.94 15.89
C ALA A 43 1.67 11.05 15.15
N GLY A 44 1.11 12.25 15.16
CA GLY A 44 1.70 13.43 14.52
C GLY A 44 1.21 13.73 13.11
N ILE A 45 0.39 12.89 12.49
CA ILE A 45 -0.26 13.19 11.20
C ILE A 45 -1.62 13.85 11.47
N VAL A 46 -1.88 14.94 10.74
CA VAL A 46 -3.18 15.62 10.71
C VAL A 46 -3.40 16.12 9.30
N PHE A 47 -4.42 15.62 8.62
CA PHE A 47 -4.83 16.13 7.32
C PHE A 47 -5.93 17.18 7.44
N LYS A 48 -5.80 18.30 6.74
CA LYS A 48 -6.88 19.25 6.60
C LYS A 48 -7.97 18.68 5.69
N LYS A 49 -9.18 19.22 5.80
CA LYS A 49 -10.31 18.81 4.97
C LYS A 49 -9.97 18.81 3.47
N GLU A 50 -9.38 19.88 2.97
CA GLU A 50 -9.02 20.05 1.57
C GLU A 50 -7.96 19.01 1.13
N GLU A 51 -7.02 18.69 2.01
CA GLU A 51 -5.98 17.68 1.78
C GLU A 51 -6.58 16.27 1.72
N LYS A 52 -7.54 15.94 2.62
CA LYS A 52 -8.28 14.67 2.56
C LYS A 52 -9.04 14.53 1.24
N VAL A 53 -9.71 15.59 0.78
CA VAL A 53 -10.44 15.60 -0.49
C VAL A 53 -9.48 15.37 -1.66
N GLU A 54 -8.33 16.05 -1.69
CA GLU A 54 -7.34 15.89 -2.76
C GLU A 54 -6.73 14.48 -2.76
N ILE A 55 -6.38 13.92 -1.59
CA ILE A 55 -5.90 12.53 -1.50
C ILE A 55 -6.97 11.55 -2.00
N ALA A 56 -8.23 11.73 -1.58
CA ALA A 56 -9.34 10.89 -2.02
C ALA A 56 -9.51 10.91 -3.54
N GLN A 57 -9.43 12.09 -4.17
CA GLN A 57 -9.51 12.23 -5.63
C GLN A 57 -8.39 11.44 -6.34
N VAL A 58 -7.16 11.51 -5.83
CA VAL A 58 -6.04 10.78 -6.43
C VAL A 58 -6.18 9.26 -6.20
N LEU A 59 -6.71 8.82 -5.06
CA LEU A 59 -7.06 7.40 -4.81
C LEU A 59 -8.13 6.91 -5.81
N MET A 60 -9.17 7.70 -6.06
CA MET A 60 -10.21 7.41 -7.07
C MET A 60 -9.62 7.34 -8.49
N GLU A 61 -8.77 8.31 -8.87
CA GLU A 61 -8.06 8.30 -10.17
C GLU A 61 -7.19 7.03 -10.33
N ALA A 62 -6.58 6.58 -9.24
CA ALA A 62 -5.78 5.35 -9.22
C ALA A 62 -6.64 4.08 -9.28
N GLY A 63 -7.96 4.18 -9.11
CA GLY A 63 -8.87 3.04 -9.24
C GLY A 63 -8.97 2.17 -7.99
N VAL A 64 -8.75 2.74 -6.80
CA VAL A 64 -9.00 2.04 -5.54
C VAL A 64 -10.50 1.71 -5.42
N ASP A 65 -10.82 0.48 -5.01
CA ASP A 65 -12.22 0.00 -5.02
C ASP A 65 -13.04 0.64 -3.89
N ARG A 66 -12.46 0.80 -2.69
CA ARG A 66 -13.09 1.42 -1.53
C ARG A 66 -12.13 2.35 -0.80
N ILE A 67 -12.63 3.48 -0.32
CA ILE A 67 -11.88 4.49 0.43
C ILE A 67 -12.57 4.70 1.77
N GLU A 68 -11.86 4.45 2.86
CA GLU A 68 -12.27 4.78 4.21
C GLU A 68 -11.91 6.25 4.47
N ALA A 69 -12.88 7.14 4.26
CA ALA A 69 -12.65 8.58 4.17
C ALA A 69 -12.35 9.26 5.52
N GLY A 70 -12.61 8.57 6.63
CA GLY A 70 -12.37 9.05 7.98
C GLY A 70 -13.41 8.54 8.97
N MET A 71 -13.38 9.10 10.19
CA MET A 71 -14.33 8.79 11.29
C MET A 71 -15.11 10.06 11.66
N PRO A 72 -16.37 10.24 11.17
CA PRO A 72 -17.15 11.47 11.35
C PRO A 72 -17.40 11.87 12.81
N SER A 73 -17.30 10.91 13.74
CA SER A 73 -17.53 11.14 15.19
C SER A 73 -16.33 11.72 15.94
N VAL A 74 -15.15 11.84 15.31
CA VAL A 74 -13.93 12.32 15.98
C VAL A 74 -13.90 13.83 16.10
N TYR A 75 -14.16 14.53 14.98
CA TYR A 75 -14.06 15.98 14.90
C TYR A 75 -14.96 16.54 13.80
N GLU A 76 -15.47 17.77 13.98
CA GLU A 76 -16.37 18.43 13.00
C GLU A 76 -15.76 18.52 11.60
N LYS A 77 -14.44 18.77 11.49
CA LYS A 77 -13.78 18.86 10.18
C LYS A 77 -13.62 17.50 9.51
N ASP A 78 -13.53 16.41 10.28
CA ASP A 78 -13.58 15.07 9.73
C ASP A 78 -14.96 14.74 9.17
N PHE A 79 -16.02 15.10 9.89
CA PHE A 79 -17.39 14.99 9.38
C PHE A 79 -17.56 15.76 8.05
N GLU A 80 -17.10 17.03 7.98
CA GLU A 80 -17.14 17.84 6.77
C GLU A 80 -16.34 17.18 5.64
N ALA A 81 -15.14 16.67 5.91
CA ALA A 81 -14.28 16.01 4.92
C ALA A 81 -14.94 14.74 4.36
N VAL A 82 -15.43 13.85 5.21
CA VAL A 82 -16.11 12.60 4.80
C VAL A 82 -17.33 12.94 3.94
N LYS A 83 -18.14 13.93 4.36
CA LYS A 83 -19.31 14.40 3.61
C LYS A 83 -18.96 14.98 2.25
N GLU A 84 -17.83 15.70 2.14
CA GLU A 84 -17.38 16.28 0.87
C GLU A 84 -16.86 15.19 -0.07
N ILE A 85 -16.07 14.23 0.45
CA ILE A 85 -15.55 13.09 -0.32
C ILE A 85 -16.70 12.21 -0.83
N ALA A 86 -17.73 11.96 -0.01
CA ALA A 86 -18.89 11.16 -0.39
C ALA A 86 -19.69 11.73 -1.56
N LYS A 87 -19.63 13.04 -1.80
CA LYS A 87 -20.26 13.68 -2.96
C LYS A 87 -19.53 13.40 -4.29
N ILE A 88 -18.27 12.95 -4.22
CA ILE A 88 -17.48 12.66 -5.42
C ILE A 88 -17.85 11.26 -5.92
N LYS A 89 -18.74 11.17 -6.89
CA LYS A 89 -19.24 9.89 -7.43
C LYS A 89 -18.37 9.45 -8.62
N THR A 90 -17.29 8.68 -8.36
CA THR A 90 -16.30 8.29 -9.39
C THR A 90 -16.06 6.78 -9.55
N GLY A 91 -16.87 5.94 -8.95
CA GLY A 91 -16.74 4.48 -9.04
C GLY A 91 -16.07 3.83 -7.83
N SER A 92 -15.26 4.53 -7.02
CA SER A 92 -14.85 4.05 -5.71
C SER A 92 -15.99 4.18 -4.71
N LEU A 93 -16.21 3.17 -3.88
CA LEU A 93 -17.17 3.26 -2.77
C LEU A 93 -16.54 4.00 -1.59
N ILE A 94 -17.30 4.90 -1.00
CA ILE A 94 -16.87 5.70 0.15
C ILE A 94 -17.44 5.13 1.44
N TYR A 95 -16.56 4.81 2.37
CA TYR A 95 -16.89 4.26 3.67
C TYR A 95 -16.48 5.22 4.79
N ALA A 96 -17.25 5.22 5.87
CA ALA A 96 -16.90 5.86 7.13
C ALA A 96 -16.55 4.78 8.17
N PHE A 97 -15.55 5.06 9.01
CA PHE A 97 -15.29 4.22 10.18
C PHE A 97 -16.26 4.58 11.31
N ALA A 98 -16.82 3.58 11.96
CA ALA A 98 -17.82 3.73 13.00
C ALA A 98 -17.63 2.69 14.10
N ARG A 99 -17.78 3.10 15.35
CA ARG A 99 -17.94 2.16 16.45
C ARG A 99 -19.32 1.48 16.36
N CYS A 100 -19.48 0.32 16.94
CA CYS A 100 -20.79 -0.33 17.05
C CYS A 100 -21.73 0.46 17.96
N MET A 101 -22.13 1.67 17.51
CA MET A 101 -23.00 2.63 18.19
C MET A 101 -23.89 3.34 17.17
N ARG A 102 -25.20 3.44 17.45
CA ARG A 102 -26.18 4.10 16.54
C ARG A 102 -25.80 5.54 16.20
N ASN A 103 -25.29 6.30 17.19
CA ASN A 103 -24.88 7.69 16.93
C ASN A 103 -23.78 7.81 15.86
N ASP A 104 -22.82 6.87 15.81
CA ASP A 104 -21.78 6.87 14.77
C ASP A 104 -22.38 6.53 13.40
N VAL A 105 -23.37 5.62 13.38
CA VAL A 105 -24.14 5.30 12.17
C VAL A 105 -24.93 6.50 11.65
N ASP A 106 -25.60 7.25 12.56
CA ASP A 106 -26.34 8.47 12.21
C ASP A 106 -25.44 9.54 11.59
N LEU A 107 -24.19 9.68 12.07
CA LEU A 107 -23.21 10.60 11.50
C LEU A 107 -22.76 10.14 10.10
N ALA A 108 -22.55 8.83 9.91
CA ALA A 108 -22.22 8.28 8.60
C ALA A 108 -23.36 8.49 7.59
N LEU A 109 -24.61 8.27 8.00
CA LEU A 109 -25.79 8.55 7.17
C LEU A 109 -25.88 10.04 6.76
N LYS A 110 -25.60 10.96 7.68
CA LYS A 110 -25.56 12.40 7.39
C LYS A 110 -24.44 12.81 6.43
N CYS A 111 -23.40 11.99 6.31
CA CYS A 111 -22.33 12.17 5.33
C CYS A 111 -22.67 11.62 3.94
N ASP A 112 -23.75 10.85 3.77
CA ASP A 112 -24.17 10.19 2.50
C ASP A 112 -23.10 9.24 1.95
N VAL A 113 -22.46 8.45 2.84
CA VAL A 113 -21.49 7.43 2.46
C VAL A 113 -22.17 6.16 1.96
N ASP A 114 -21.44 5.31 1.18
CA ASP A 114 -21.96 4.06 0.65
C ASP A 114 -22.00 2.95 1.71
N GLY A 115 -21.19 3.05 2.76
CA GLY A 115 -21.13 2.04 3.80
C GLY A 115 -20.31 2.47 5.01
N VAL A 116 -20.27 1.58 5.99
CA VAL A 116 -19.52 1.75 7.23
C VAL A 116 -18.61 0.57 7.50
N VAL A 117 -17.43 0.86 8.05
CA VAL A 117 -16.56 -0.10 8.71
C VAL A 117 -16.90 -0.05 10.19
N MET A 118 -17.57 -1.09 10.71
CA MET A 118 -18.08 -1.12 12.07
C MET A 118 -17.18 -1.91 12.99
N GLU A 119 -16.46 -1.21 13.86
CA GLU A 119 -15.48 -1.80 14.75
C GLU A 119 -16.07 -2.31 16.07
N ILE A 120 -15.54 -3.45 16.51
CA ILE A 120 -15.77 -4.00 17.86
C ILE A 120 -14.50 -4.71 18.35
N PRO A 121 -14.11 -4.58 19.65
CA PRO A 121 -13.06 -5.42 20.22
C PRO A 121 -13.51 -6.89 20.23
N SER A 122 -12.64 -7.80 19.82
CA SER A 122 -12.98 -9.21 19.64
C SER A 122 -12.14 -10.18 20.48
N SER A 123 -11.05 -9.72 21.10
CA SER A 123 -10.28 -10.52 22.05
C SER A 123 -10.77 -10.29 23.49
N ASP A 124 -10.95 -11.36 24.27
CA ASP A 124 -11.46 -11.31 25.63
C ASP A 124 -10.68 -10.35 26.54
N HIS A 125 -9.34 -10.40 26.43
CA HIS A 125 -8.48 -9.57 27.25
C HIS A 125 -8.64 -8.08 26.92
N LEU A 126 -8.84 -7.73 25.65
CA LEU A 126 -9.09 -6.35 25.24
C LEU A 126 -10.47 -5.90 25.69
N ILE A 127 -11.51 -6.73 25.47
CA ILE A 127 -12.88 -6.48 25.91
C ILE A 127 -12.93 -6.22 27.42
N GLN A 128 -12.29 -7.10 28.21
CA GLN A 128 -12.35 -7.03 29.68
C GLN A 128 -11.42 -5.95 30.25
N LYS A 129 -10.15 -5.90 29.79
CA LYS A 129 -9.12 -5.06 30.41
C LYS A 129 -9.12 -3.62 29.91
N ALA A 130 -9.37 -3.40 28.60
CA ALA A 130 -9.38 -2.06 28.04
C ALA A 130 -10.76 -1.40 28.06
N TYR A 131 -11.82 -2.15 27.76
CA TYR A 131 -13.17 -1.63 27.71
C TYR A 131 -13.98 -1.85 29.00
N GLY A 132 -13.58 -2.77 29.86
CA GLY A 132 -14.35 -3.16 31.05
C GLY A 132 -15.71 -3.78 30.73
N TRP A 133 -15.81 -4.46 29.56
CA TRP A 133 -17.04 -5.07 29.05
C TRP A 133 -17.02 -6.58 29.24
N THR A 134 -18.20 -7.19 29.09
CA THR A 134 -18.33 -8.63 28.88
C THR A 134 -18.39 -8.94 27.39
N VAL A 135 -18.12 -10.17 27.01
CA VAL A 135 -18.24 -10.63 25.59
C VAL A 135 -19.71 -10.47 25.13
N GLU A 136 -20.67 -10.78 25.99
CA GLU A 136 -22.12 -10.62 25.71
C GLU A 136 -22.47 -9.16 25.37
N LYS A 137 -21.87 -8.20 26.08
CA LYS A 137 -22.07 -6.78 25.77
C LYS A 137 -21.52 -6.44 24.38
N ALA A 138 -20.34 -6.94 24.02
CA ALA A 138 -19.77 -6.74 22.67
C ALA A 138 -20.67 -7.36 21.59
N VAL A 139 -21.19 -8.57 21.81
CA VAL A 139 -22.16 -9.24 20.92
C VAL A 139 -23.40 -8.37 20.71
N ASN A 140 -24.03 -7.92 21.81
CA ASN A 140 -25.28 -7.14 21.75
C ASN A 140 -25.09 -5.80 21.03
N LEU A 141 -23.98 -5.09 21.30
CA LEU A 141 -23.64 -3.85 20.62
C LEU A 141 -23.43 -4.08 19.11
N SER A 142 -22.75 -5.17 18.75
CA SER A 142 -22.52 -5.53 17.34
C SER A 142 -23.83 -5.81 16.61
N ILE A 143 -24.72 -6.62 17.21
CA ILE A 143 -26.01 -6.96 16.62
C ILE A 143 -26.86 -5.69 16.40
N ASP A 144 -26.99 -4.87 17.45
CA ASP A 144 -27.83 -3.66 17.38
C ASP A 144 -27.32 -2.68 16.32
N ALA A 145 -26.03 -2.34 16.34
CA ALA A 145 -25.49 -1.32 15.47
C ALA A 145 -25.41 -1.79 13.99
N THR A 146 -25.02 -3.05 13.73
CA THR A 146 -24.92 -3.56 12.36
C THR A 146 -26.29 -3.73 11.70
N ARG A 147 -27.29 -4.17 12.46
CA ARG A 147 -28.67 -4.22 12.00
C ARG A 147 -29.19 -2.82 11.69
N TYR A 148 -28.99 -1.88 12.60
CA TYR A 148 -29.41 -0.50 12.45
C TYR A 148 -28.80 0.15 11.19
N ALA A 149 -27.53 -0.04 10.94
CA ALA A 149 -26.86 0.49 9.74
C ALA A 149 -27.47 -0.11 8.44
N HIS A 150 -27.68 -1.41 8.43
CA HIS A 150 -28.29 -2.09 7.29
C HIS A 150 -29.73 -1.64 7.02
N GLU A 151 -30.58 -1.54 8.05
CA GLU A 151 -31.97 -1.08 7.95
C GLU A 151 -32.08 0.35 7.40
N HIS A 152 -31.02 1.15 7.55
CA HIS A 152 -30.91 2.51 7.00
C HIS A 152 -30.17 2.59 5.66
N GLY A 153 -29.89 1.43 5.02
CA GLY A 153 -29.37 1.37 3.64
C GLY A 153 -27.85 1.42 3.49
N LEU A 154 -27.07 1.43 4.59
CA LEU A 154 -25.62 1.36 4.52
C LEU A 154 -25.13 -0.07 4.30
N LYS A 155 -24.07 -0.21 3.49
CA LYS A 155 -23.28 -1.45 3.47
C LYS A 155 -22.48 -1.54 4.77
N VAL A 156 -22.36 -2.76 5.30
CA VAL A 156 -21.69 -3.02 6.59
C VAL A 156 -20.49 -3.93 6.40
N THR A 157 -19.29 -3.40 6.60
CA THR A 157 -18.07 -4.17 6.81
C THR A 157 -17.88 -4.34 8.31
N PHE A 158 -18.05 -5.56 8.83
CA PHE A 158 -17.90 -5.84 10.25
C PHE A 158 -16.43 -6.05 10.61
N PHE A 159 -15.87 -5.16 11.42
CA PHE A 159 -14.44 -5.07 11.70
C PHE A 159 -14.12 -5.55 13.11
N THR A 160 -13.37 -6.65 13.21
CA THR A 160 -13.03 -7.30 14.49
C THR A 160 -11.63 -6.90 14.96
N ILE A 161 -11.57 -5.97 15.93
CA ILE A 161 -10.29 -5.52 16.52
C ILE A 161 -9.64 -6.68 17.29
N ASP A 162 -8.34 -6.87 17.07
CA ASP A 162 -7.51 -7.87 17.76
C ASP A 162 -8.00 -9.33 17.59
N ALA A 163 -8.57 -9.62 16.41
CA ALA A 163 -9.08 -10.94 16.09
C ALA A 163 -8.00 -12.03 16.17
N THR A 164 -6.75 -11.67 15.92
CA THR A 164 -5.62 -12.61 15.80
C THR A 164 -5.07 -13.10 17.14
N ARG A 165 -5.38 -12.40 18.26
CA ARG A 165 -5.05 -12.82 19.62
C ARG A 165 -6.27 -13.28 20.41
N ALA A 166 -7.44 -13.26 19.81
CA ALA A 166 -8.67 -13.69 20.47
C ALA A 166 -8.72 -15.23 20.57
N PRO A 167 -9.12 -15.80 21.73
CA PRO A 167 -9.56 -17.18 21.77
C PRO A 167 -10.70 -17.40 20.76
N PHE A 168 -10.60 -18.47 19.98
CA PHE A 168 -11.51 -18.66 18.84
C PHE A 168 -12.98 -18.69 19.26
N GLU A 169 -13.30 -19.29 20.39
CA GLU A 169 -14.66 -19.43 20.90
C GLU A 169 -15.29 -18.08 21.22
N SER A 170 -14.55 -17.16 21.84
CA SER A 170 -15.03 -15.83 22.18
C SER A 170 -15.19 -14.94 20.95
N PHE A 171 -14.17 -14.96 20.08
CA PHE A 171 -14.24 -14.31 18.77
C PHE A 171 -15.45 -14.81 17.97
N TRP A 172 -15.64 -16.14 17.91
CA TRP A 172 -16.73 -16.74 17.13
C TRP A 172 -18.11 -16.36 17.65
N LYS A 173 -18.30 -16.26 18.99
CA LYS A 173 -19.59 -15.78 19.56
C LYS A 173 -19.99 -14.41 19.00
N ILE A 174 -19.05 -13.49 18.85
CA ILE A 174 -19.32 -12.15 18.35
C ILE A 174 -19.70 -12.21 16.87
N VAL A 175 -18.91 -12.90 16.06
CA VAL A 175 -19.16 -13.05 14.61
C VAL A 175 -20.48 -13.80 14.37
N GLU A 176 -20.72 -14.91 15.09
CA GLU A 176 -21.92 -15.71 14.95
C GLU A 176 -23.18 -14.92 15.36
N GLY A 177 -23.08 -14.08 16.41
CA GLY A 177 -24.18 -13.18 16.79
C GLY A 177 -24.58 -12.23 15.67
N VAL A 178 -23.60 -11.61 15.01
CA VAL A 178 -23.87 -10.73 13.85
C VAL A 178 -24.44 -11.51 12.64
N ILE A 179 -23.94 -12.74 12.39
CA ILE A 179 -24.49 -13.60 11.33
C ILE A 179 -25.97 -13.94 11.57
N LYS A 180 -26.34 -14.28 12.83
CA LYS A 180 -27.69 -14.76 13.17
C LYS A 180 -28.71 -13.65 13.36
N GLU A 181 -28.30 -12.56 13.98
CA GLU A 181 -29.21 -11.52 14.48
C GLU A 181 -28.87 -10.10 14.05
N GLY A 182 -27.63 -9.83 13.60
CA GLY A 182 -27.20 -8.57 13.03
C GLY A 182 -27.22 -8.58 11.53
N HIS A 183 -26.26 -7.80 10.93
CA HIS A 183 -26.00 -7.83 9.49
C HIS A 183 -24.54 -7.57 9.21
N MET A 184 -23.97 -8.21 8.17
CA MET A 184 -22.71 -7.81 7.56
C MET A 184 -22.68 -8.18 6.08
N ASP A 185 -22.13 -7.30 5.26
CA ASP A 185 -21.83 -7.57 3.86
C ASP A 185 -20.45 -8.22 3.70
N SER A 186 -19.52 -7.90 4.61
CA SER A 186 -18.19 -8.51 4.70
C SER A 186 -17.68 -8.56 6.13
N LEU A 187 -16.70 -9.43 6.38
CA LEU A 187 -16.03 -9.59 7.67
C LEU A 187 -14.56 -9.21 7.54
N THR A 188 -14.11 -8.18 8.25
CA THR A 188 -12.69 -7.84 8.35
C THR A 188 -12.06 -8.48 9.58
N LEU A 189 -10.99 -9.22 9.35
CA LEU A 189 -10.13 -9.78 10.39
C LEU A 189 -8.93 -8.84 10.58
N ALA A 190 -8.86 -8.20 11.75
CA ALA A 190 -7.76 -7.28 12.03
C ALA A 190 -6.64 -7.96 12.81
N ASP A 191 -5.45 -7.99 12.21
CA ASP A 191 -4.18 -8.20 12.88
C ASP A 191 -3.69 -6.88 13.47
N THR A 192 -4.47 -6.40 14.44
CA THR A 192 -4.35 -5.05 15.02
C THR A 192 -2.96 -4.75 15.57
N PHE A 193 -2.24 -5.75 16.04
CA PHE A 193 -0.90 -5.60 16.63
C PHE A 193 0.21 -6.20 15.74
N GLY A 194 -0.10 -6.56 14.49
CA GLY A 194 0.85 -7.06 13.52
C GLY A 194 1.60 -8.32 13.97
N VAL A 195 0.92 -9.26 14.62
CA VAL A 195 1.55 -10.39 15.34
C VAL A 195 1.45 -11.73 14.62
N LEU A 196 0.79 -11.78 13.47
CA LEU A 196 0.77 -12.98 12.63
C LEU A 196 2.08 -13.18 11.86
N ASN A 197 2.44 -14.43 11.61
CA ASN A 197 3.32 -14.77 10.51
C ASN A 197 2.48 -15.17 9.27
N PRO A 198 3.06 -15.22 8.07
CA PRO A 198 2.30 -15.45 6.84
C PRO A 198 1.51 -16.78 6.83
N HIS A 199 2.08 -17.87 7.31
CA HIS A 199 1.39 -19.17 7.37
C HIS A 199 0.21 -19.14 8.34
N ALA A 200 0.34 -18.46 9.48
CA ALA A 200 -0.75 -18.28 10.43
C ALA A 200 -1.86 -17.40 9.83
N SER A 201 -1.51 -16.36 9.06
CA SER A 201 -2.47 -15.53 8.32
C SER A 201 -3.29 -16.38 7.33
N TYR A 202 -2.62 -17.18 6.50
CA TYR A 202 -3.28 -18.13 5.58
C TYR A 202 -4.24 -19.06 6.32
N TYR A 203 -3.73 -19.71 7.39
CA TYR A 203 -4.52 -20.69 8.17
C TYR A 203 -5.73 -20.05 8.83
N PHE A 204 -5.57 -18.85 9.41
CA PHE A 204 -6.65 -18.15 10.10
C PHE A 204 -7.77 -17.77 9.16
N ILE A 205 -7.44 -17.18 8.00
CA ILE A 205 -8.44 -16.84 6.96
C ILE A 205 -9.15 -18.10 6.47
N LYS A 206 -8.42 -19.15 6.15
CA LYS A 206 -9.00 -20.42 5.68
C LYS A 206 -9.99 -21.00 6.68
N ARG A 207 -9.63 -21.03 7.98
CA ARG A 207 -10.50 -21.51 9.06
C ARG A 207 -11.79 -20.70 9.20
N ILE A 208 -11.72 -19.38 9.01
CA ILE A 208 -12.90 -18.52 9.04
C ILE A 208 -13.76 -18.75 7.78
N ARG A 209 -13.12 -18.90 6.62
CA ARG A 209 -13.80 -19.13 5.34
C ARG A 209 -14.68 -20.38 5.35
N GLU A 210 -14.30 -21.41 6.10
CA GLU A 210 -15.11 -22.64 6.27
C GLU A 210 -16.45 -22.40 7.00
N LYS A 211 -16.54 -21.29 7.77
CA LYS A 211 -17.70 -20.98 8.62
C LYS A 211 -18.50 -19.76 8.14
N VAL A 212 -17.89 -18.86 7.38
CA VAL A 212 -18.48 -17.59 6.95
C VAL A 212 -18.66 -17.58 5.45
N ASN A 213 -19.91 -17.52 5.00
CA ASN A 213 -20.26 -17.41 3.57
C ASN A 213 -20.44 -15.94 3.13
N LYS A 214 -19.57 -15.06 3.60
CA LYS A 214 -19.49 -13.64 3.21
C LYS A 214 -18.06 -13.34 2.78
N PRO A 215 -17.83 -12.29 1.99
CA PRO A 215 -16.47 -11.81 1.73
C PRO A 215 -15.67 -11.64 3.01
N ILE A 216 -14.42 -12.13 3.02
CA ILE A 216 -13.48 -11.95 4.12
C ILE A 216 -12.43 -10.94 3.69
N GLU A 217 -12.10 -10.04 4.59
CA GLU A 217 -11.14 -8.98 4.40
C GLU A 217 -10.03 -9.08 5.44
N ILE A 218 -8.83 -8.66 5.08
CA ILE A 218 -7.68 -8.59 5.99
C ILE A 218 -7.26 -7.14 6.21
N HIS A 219 -7.06 -6.77 7.47
CA HIS A 219 -6.43 -5.52 7.88
C HIS A 219 -5.23 -5.87 8.76
N ALA A 220 -4.01 -5.62 8.27
CA ALA A 220 -2.80 -6.04 8.95
C ALA A 220 -1.85 -4.87 9.23
N HIS A 221 -1.43 -4.74 10.51
CA HIS A 221 -0.38 -3.82 10.91
C HIS A 221 1.02 -4.42 10.72
N ASN A 222 2.03 -3.54 10.72
CA ASN A 222 3.38 -3.85 10.24
C ASN A 222 4.43 -3.94 11.38
N ASP A 223 4.02 -4.27 12.59
CA ASP A 223 4.88 -4.21 13.78
C ASP A 223 6.11 -5.13 13.70
N PHE A 224 6.04 -6.23 12.97
CA PHE A 224 7.16 -7.11 12.65
C PHE A 224 7.65 -7.00 11.19
N GLY A 225 7.21 -5.99 10.43
CA GLY A 225 7.60 -5.84 9.02
C GLY A 225 6.97 -6.87 8.08
N LEU A 226 5.86 -7.52 8.49
CA LEU A 226 5.25 -8.62 7.75
C LEU A 226 3.86 -8.31 7.19
N ALA A 227 3.36 -7.08 7.31
CA ALA A 227 1.99 -6.75 6.92
C ALA A 227 1.67 -7.11 5.47
N VAL A 228 2.57 -6.78 4.53
CA VAL A 228 2.40 -7.10 3.10
C VAL A 228 2.37 -8.63 2.89
N ALA A 229 3.32 -9.35 3.49
CA ALA A 229 3.37 -10.82 3.39
C ALA A 229 2.13 -11.47 4.02
N ASN A 230 1.71 -10.99 5.20
CA ASN A 230 0.50 -11.48 5.88
C ASN A 230 -0.75 -11.23 5.04
N SER A 231 -0.88 -10.07 4.40
CA SER A 231 -2.00 -9.74 3.51
C SER A 231 -2.04 -10.63 2.26
N ILE A 232 -0.90 -10.90 1.64
CA ILE A 232 -0.80 -11.82 0.52
C ILE A 232 -1.23 -13.24 0.95
N PHE A 233 -0.71 -13.74 2.07
CA PHE A 233 -1.06 -15.07 2.57
C PHE A 233 -2.52 -15.15 3.03
N ALA A 234 -3.11 -14.05 3.49
CA ALA A 234 -4.56 -13.96 3.73
C ALA A 234 -5.35 -14.14 2.42
N VAL A 235 -4.92 -13.49 1.33
CA VAL A 235 -5.52 -13.67 0.00
C VAL A 235 -5.42 -15.12 -0.46
N LEU A 236 -4.26 -15.75 -0.29
CA LEU A 236 -4.07 -17.17 -0.60
C LEU A 236 -4.96 -18.07 0.27
N GLY A 237 -5.32 -17.64 1.48
CA GLY A 237 -6.27 -18.31 2.38
C GLY A 237 -7.74 -18.07 2.03
N GLY A 238 -8.04 -17.18 1.08
CA GLY A 238 -9.40 -16.89 0.61
C GLY A 238 -9.96 -15.52 1.01
N ALA A 239 -9.13 -14.58 1.49
CA ALA A 239 -9.54 -13.18 1.63
C ALA A 239 -9.73 -12.54 0.25
N SER A 240 -10.83 -11.80 0.08
CA SER A 240 -11.20 -11.15 -1.18
C SER A 240 -10.83 -9.67 -1.24
N THR A 241 -10.51 -9.07 -0.08
CA THR A 241 -10.19 -7.65 0.05
C THR A 241 -9.02 -7.47 1.00
N VAL A 242 -8.11 -6.57 0.64
CA VAL A 242 -6.98 -6.16 1.48
C VAL A 242 -7.15 -4.70 1.87
N HIS A 243 -7.08 -4.41 3.17
CA HIS A 243 -6.99 -3.06 3.70
C HIS A 243 -5.54 -2.57 3.60
N VAL A 244 -5.35 -1.37 3.06
CA VAL A 244 -4.04 -0.81 2.77
C VAL A 244 -3.97 0.66 3.11
N SER A 245 -2.77 1.18 3.33
CA SER A 245 -2.54 2.62 3.29
C SER A 245 -1.43 2.97 2.30
N VAL A 246 -1.52 4.14 1.69
CA VAL A 246 -0.47 4.65 0.81
C VAL A 246 0.81 4.84 1.63
N THR A 247 1.94 4.35 1.13
CA THR A 247 3.25 4.32 1.80
C THR A 247 3.32 3.48 3.09
N GLY A 248 2.20 2.85 3.48
CA GLY A 248 2.11 2.05 4.69
C GLY A 248 1.98 2.86 5.98
N ILE A 249 1.56 4.15 5.92
CA ILE A 249 1.33 4.96 7.13
C ILE A 249 0.20 4.38 8.00
N GLY A 250 0.23 4.62 9.29
CA GLY A 250 -0.76 4.14 10.26
C GLY A 250 -0.23 4.05 11.67
N GLU A 251 -1.05 3.58 12.58
CA GLU A 251 -0.64 3.45 13.98
C GLU A 251 0.66 2.63 14.14
N ARG A 252 1.51 3.04 15.07
CA ARG A 252 2.79 2.43 15.43
C ARG A 252 3.73 2.26 14.23
N SER A 253 3.85 1.05 13.66
CA SER A 253 4.68 0.73 12.50
C SER A 253 3.94 0.80 11.16
N GLY A 254 2.66 1.22 11.20
CA GLY A 254 1.82 1.38 10.02
C GLY A 254 1.07 0.14 9.59
N ASN A 255 0.54 0.19 8.39
CA ASN A 255 -0.33 -0.81 7.75
C ASN A 255 0.36 -1.53 6.59
N THR A 256 -0.36 -2.44 5.96
CA THR A 256 0.00 -2.98 4.65
C THR A 256 0.16 -1.84 3.64
N ALA A 257 1.36 -1.68 3.05
CA ALA A 257 1.61 -0.65 2.06
C ALA A 257 0.90 -0.97 0.74
N LEU A 258 0.06 -0.04 0.25
CA LEU A 258 -0.73 -0.18 -0.98
C LEU A 258 0.13 -0.56 -2.17
N GLU A 259 1.19 0.20 -2.42
CA GLU A 259 2.09 0.02 -3.55
C GLU A 259 2.77 -1.34 -3.56
N GLU A 260 3.17 -1.83 -2.38
CA GLU A 260 3.91 -3.07 -2.26
C GLU A 260 3.00 -4.29 -2.49
N VAL A 261 1.80 -4.31 -1.86
CA VAL A 261 0.89 -5.44 -2.01
C VAL A 261 0.30 -5.52 -3.41
N VAL A 262 -0.05 -4.39 -4.04
CA VAL A 262 -0.61 -4.36 -5.40
C VAL A 262 0.40 -4.88 -6.41
N MET A 263 1.66 -4.42 -6.33
CA MET A 263 2.71 -4.89 -7.23
C MET A 263 3.09 -6.35 -6.99
N ALA A 264 3.13 -6.80 -5.73
CA ALA A 264 3.39 -8.20 -5.42
C ALA A 264 2.27 -9.13 -5.94
N LEU A 265 1.00 -8.80 -5.70
CA LEU A 265 -0.14 -9.56 -6.23
C LEU A 265 -0.06 -9.66 -7.75
N LYS A 266 0.15 -8.55 -8.45
CA LYS A 266 0.23 -8.52 -9.92
C LYS A 266 1.44 -9.27 -10.47
N CYS A 267 2.64 -8.95 -9.99
CA CYS A 267 3.87 -9.45 -10.63
C CYS A 267 4.33 -10.82 -10.13
N LEU A 268 4.02 -11.19 -8.86
CA LEU A 268 4.52 -12.43 -8.27
C LEU A 268 3.46 -13.53 -8.23
N TYR A 269 2.17 -13.16 -8.27
CA TYR A 269 1.06 -14.11 -8.15
C TYR A 269 0.11 -14.09 -9.36
N GLY A 270 0.22 -13.10 -10.26
CA GLY A 270 -0.69 -12.97 -11.39
C GLY A 270 -2.13 -12.62 -11.00
N ILE A 271 -2.32 -12.02 -9.81
CA ILE A 271 -3.62 -11.61 -9.28
C ILE A 271 -3.87 -10.14 -9.63
N GLU A 272 -4.97 -9.84 -10.30
CA GLU A 272 -5.31 -8.48 -10.69
C GLU A 272 -5.98 -7.70 -9.55
N THR A 273 -5.76 -6.38 -9.57
CA THR A 273 -6.49 -5.40 -8.77
C THR A 273 -7.03 -4.31 -9.69
N SER A 274 -7.93 -3.45 -9.19
CA SER A 274 -8.41 -2.30 -9.96
C SER A 274 -7.39 -1.14 -10.01
N VAL A 275 -6.32 -1.22 -9.20
CA VAL A 275 -5.36 -0.13 -9.04
C VAL A 275 -4.48 0.01 -10.26
N LYS A 276 -4.46 1.22 -10.82
CA LYS A 276 -3.57 1.64 -11.90
C LYS A 276 -2.17 1.88 -11.35
N THR A 277 -1.27 0.93 -11.57
CA THR A 277 0.05 0.93 -10.93
C THR A 277 0.91 2.13 -11.32
N GLU A 278 0.73 2.71 -12.51
CA GLU A 278 1.39 3.94 -12.95
C GLU A 278 1.01 5.20 -12.15
N LYS A 279 -0.01 5.11 -11.27
CA LYS A 279 -0.40 6.19 -10.36
C LYS A 279 0.25 6.08 -8.96
N LEU A 280 0.92 4.97 -8.65
CA LEU A 280 1.44 4.69 -7.30
C LEU A 280 2.40 5.77 -6.81
N ARG A 281 3.32 6.23 -7.66
CA ARG A 281 4.25 7.30 -7.28
C ARG A 281 3.55 8.64 -7.03
N LYS A 282 2.51 8.98 -7.84
CA LYS A 282 1.69 10.18 -7.62
C LYS A 282 1.00 10.12 -6.26
N LEU A 283 0.39 8.97 -5.93
CA LEU A 283 -0.22 8.72 -4.61
C LEU A 283 0.78 8.89 -3.48
N ALA A 284 1.93 8.24 -3.55
CA ALA A 284 2.96 8.36 -2.53
C ALA A 284 3.44 9.82 -2.36
N SER A 285 3.57 10.55 -3.45
CA SER A 285 4.04 11.95 -3.41
C SER A 285 3.04 12.88 -2.72
N ILE A 286 1.73 12.73 -2.98
CA ILE A 286 0.71 13.57 -2.34
C ILE A 286 0.57 13.25 -0.85
N VAL A 287 0.59 11.97 -0.48
CA VAL A 287 0.52 11.57 0.93
C VAL A 287 1.77 12.03 1.69
N ARG A 288 2.97 11.86 1.12
CA ARG A 288 4.22 12.40 1.69
C ARG A 288 4.15 13.91 1.90
N LYS A 289 3.62 14.65 0.93
CA LYS A 289 3.46 16.10 0.99
C LYS A 289 2.61 16.54 2.18
N TYR A 290 1.46 15.89 2.40
CA TYR A 290 0.50 16.31 3.42
C TYR A 290 0.74 15.68 4.80
N SER A 291 1.24 14.44 4.86
CA SER A 291 1.58 13.81 6.13
C SER A 291 2.89 14.31 6.73
N GLY A 292 3.81 14.86 5.92
CA GLY A 292 5.17 15.17 6.33
C GLY A 292 6.05 13.91 6.56
N VAL A 293 5.51 12.71 6.37
CA VAL A 293 6.24 11.46 6.58
C VAL A 293 7.07 11.14 5.34
N ASN A 294 8.40 11.15 5.50
CA ASN A 294 9.32 10.79 4.44
C ASN A 294 9.65 9.30 4.47
N PHE A 295 9.79 8.72 3.30
CA PHE A 295 10.31 7.36 3.12
C PHE A 295 11.72 7.40 2.50
N THR A 296 12.47 6.31 2.66
CA THR A 296 13.83 6.21 2.11
C THR A 296 13.83 6.21 0.59
N PRO A 297 14.91 6.67 -0.07
CA PRO A 297 15.05 6.57 -1.52
C PRO A 297 14.94 5.13 -2.06
N GLN A 298 15.18 4.12 -1.21
CA GLN A 298 15.08 2.70 -1.53
C GLN A 298 13.72 2.07 -1.14
N LYS A 299 12.74 2.85 -0.70
CA LYS A 299 11.39 2.32 -0.41
C LYS A 299 10.90 1.53 -1.64
N PRO A 300 10.49 0.26 -1.49
CA PRO A 300 10.03 -0.54 -2.62
C PRO A 300 8.94 0.18 -3.43
N ILE A 301 8.96 0.02 -4.74
CA ILE A 301 7.98 0.51 -5.72
C ILE A 301 8.00 2.03 -5.93
N ILE A 302 8.07 2.85 -4.87
CA ILE A 302 7.84 4.31 -4.93
C ILE A 302 9.07 5.16 -4.58
N GLY A 303 10.16 4.55 -4.11
CA GLY A 303 11.36 5.27 -3.68
C GLY A 303 12.04 6.03 -4.82
N ASP A 304 12.48 7.26 -4.55
CA ASP A 304 13.06 8.16 -5.57
C ASP A 304 14.37 7.66 -6.16
N GLY A 305 15.06 6.69 -5.52
CA GLY A 305 16.34 6.13 -5.95
C GLY A 305 16.27 4.80 -6.69
N LEU A 306 15.09 4.21 -6.88
CA LEU A 306 14.96 2.82 -7.39
C LEU A 306 15.54 2.60 -8.79
N PHE A 307 15.42 3.58 -9.67
CA PHE A 307 15.91 3.53 -11.04
C PHE A 307 17.14 4.44 -11.25
N THR A 308 17.93 4.61 -10.17
CA THR A 308 19.15 5.43 -10.22
C THR A 308 20.38 4.55 -10.15
N VAL A 309 21.28 4.70 -11.12
CA VAL A 309 22.50 3.89 -11.27
C VAL A 309 23.74 4.78 -11.19
N GLU A 310 24.71 4.40 -10.35
CA GLU A 310 25.98 5.11 -10.15
C GLU A 310 27.20 4.23 -10.51
N SER A 311 27.11 2.91 -10.20
CA SER A 311 28.23 1.99 -10.37
C SER A 311 28.63 1.83 -11.83
N GLY A 312 29.93 2.01 -12.14
CA GLY A 312 30.43 1.93 -13.50
C GLY A 312 30.14 0.61 -14.21
N ILE A 313 30.21 -0.52 -13.47
CA ILE A 313 29.85 -1.85 -14.04
C ILE A 313 28.39 -1.87 -14.49
N LEU A 314 27.48 -1.38 -13.63
CA LEU A 314 26.06 -1.36 -13.94
C LEU A 314 25.72 -0.36 -15.04
N VAL A 315 26.45 0.75 -15.15
CA VAL A 315 26.26 1.70 -16.26
C VAL A 315 26.70 1.08 -17.59
N GLY A 316 27.80 0.30 -17.60
CA GLY A 316 28.21 -0.45 -18.78
C GLY A 316 27.15 -1.48 -19.22
N TRP A 317 26.52 -2.19 -18.27
CA TRP A 317 25.39 -3.07 -18.58
C TRP A 317 24.21 -2.29 -19.11
N TRP A 318 23.83 -1.20 -18.43
CA TRP A 318 22.69 -0.38 -18.84
C TRP A 318 22.83 0.16 -20.24
N LYS A 319 24.02 0.71 -20.62
CA LYS A 319 24.28 1.21 -21.98
C LYS A 319 23.95 0.16 -23.03
N ARG A 320 24.44 -1.06 -22.85
CA ARG A 320 24.18 -2.17 -23.77
C ARG A 320 22.71 -2.60 -23.80
N LEU A 321 22.07 -2.67 -22.63
CA LEU A 321 20.66 -3.07 -22.54
C LEU A 321 19.72 -1.99 -23.11
N GLU A 322 20.06 -0.72 -22.94
CA GLU A 322 19.34 0.41 -23.55
C GLU A 322 19.42 0.34 -25.09
N GLU A 323 20.60 0.08 -25.66
CA GLU A 323 20.81 -0.11 -27.11
C GLU A 323 19.99 -1.31 -27.62
N LEU A 324 19.87 -2.39 -26.86
CA LEU A 324 19.11 -3.59 -27.21
C LEU A 324 17.61 -3.47 -26.94
N ASN A 325 17.17 -2.40 -26.26
CA ASN A 325 15.82 -2.22 -25.76
C ASN A 325 15.35 -3.37 -24.82
N GLU A 326 16.24 -3.80 -23.91
CA GLU A 326 16.02 -4.90 -22.97
C GLU A 326 16.18 -4.45 -21.49
N PRO A 327 15.48 -3.39 -21.04
CA PRO A 327 15.64 -2.83 -19.69
C PRO A 327 15.28 -3.82 -18.56
N LEU A 328 14.43 -4.81 -18.86
CA LEU A 328 13.99 -5.82 -17.89
C LEU A 328 15.05 -6.87 -17.54
N GLU A 329 16.19 -6.88 -18.24
CA GLU A 329 17.35 -7.67 -17.84
C GLU A 329 18.10 -7.05 -16.64
N MET A 330 17.84 -5.77 -16.34
CA MET A 330 18.45 -5.07 -15.20
C MET A 330 17.44 -4.69 -14.11
N PHE A 331 16.18 -4.51 -14.46
CA PHE A 331 15.12 -4.10 -13.53
C PHE A 331 13.97 -5.10 -13.53
N PRO A 332 13.37 -5.40 -12.36
CA PRO A 332 12.28 -6.38 -12.26
C PRO A 332 10.98 -5.90 -12.90
N TYR A 333 10.82 -4.61 -13.09
CA TYR A 333 9.69 -3.96 -13.77
C TYR A 333 10.13 -2.62 -14.38
N LEU A 334 9.39 -2.16 -15.38
CA LEU A 334 9.67 -0.89 -16.05
C LEU A 334 9.36 0.31 -15.12
N PRO A 335 10.17 1.39 -15.17
CA PRO A 335 9.90 2.60 -14.38
C PRO A 335 8.48 3.14 -14.56
N GLN A 336 7.99 3.20 -15.79
CA GLN A 336 6.67 3.73 -16.14
C GLN A 336 5.53 2.91 -15.53
N MET A 337 5.74 1.61 -15.29
CA MET A 337 4.74 0.74 -14.67
C MET A 337 4.33 1.21 -13.27
N VAL A 338 5.22 1.94 -12.59
CA VAL A 338 5.00 2.42 -11.22
C VAL A 338 5.02 3.95 -11.10
N GLY A 339 4.97 4.64 -12.24
CA GLY A 339 4.89 6.10 -12.32
C GLY A 339 6.23 6.82 -12.19
N HIS A 340 7.35 6.12 -12.41
CA HIS A 340 8.66 6.75 -12.61
C HIS A 340 8.88 7.05 -14.10
N ASP A 341 9.69 8.07 -14.41
CA ASP A 341 9.92 8.52 -15.78
C ASP A 341 10.87 7.57 -16.54
N SER A 342 12.12 7.46 -16.06
CA SER A 342 13.19 6.72 -16.73
C SER A 342 14.29 6.35 -15.75
N VAL A 343 15.22 5.51 -16.23
CA VAL A 343 16.47 5.23 -15.53
C VAL A 343 17.37 6.46 -15.56
N LYS A 344 17.97 6.78 -14.41
CA LYS A 344 18.88 7.92 -14.21
C LYS A 344 20.28 7.43 -13.93
N ILE A 345 21.25 7.88 -14.72
CA ILE A 345 22.66 7.68 -14.44
C ILE A 345 23.18 8.91 -13.71
N ILE A 346 23.73 8.70 -12.52
CA ILE A 346 24.37 9.75 -11.73
C ILE A 346 25.87 9.49 -11.63
N LEU A 347 26.63 10.58 -11.47
CA LEU A 347 28.07 10.53 -11.33
C LEU A 347 28.50 10.71 -9.90
N GLY A 348 29.40 9.85 -9.43
CA GLY A 348 29.90 9.91 -8.06
C GLY A 348 31.10 9.00 -7.83
N LYS A 349 31.37 8.71 -6.56
CA LYS A 349 32.53 7.91 -6.14
C LYS A 349 32.59 6.51 -6.79
N LYS A 350 31.43 5.91 -7.08
CA LYS A 350 31.33 4.56 -7.63
C LYS A 350 31.35 4.53 -9.15
N SER A 351 31.32 5.68 -9.83
CA SER A 351 31.36 5.78 -11.29
C SER A 351 32.61 5.15 -11.89
N GLY A 352 32.48 4.64 -13.11
CA GLY A 352 33.55 4.07 -13.93
C GLY A 352 33.76 4.87 -15.21
N LEU A 353 34.68 4.40 -16.09
CA LEU A 353 34.91 5.03 -17.40
C LEU A 353 33.63 5.06 -18.22
N ASP A 354 32.85 3.96 -18.22
CA ASP A 354 31.55 3.88 -18.90
C ASP A 354 30.57 4.93 -18.40
N SER A 355 30.60 5.28 -17.09
CA SER A 355 29.73 6.32 -16.53
C SER A 355 30.05 7.70 -17.14
N ILE A 356 31.34 8.02 -17.29
CA ILE A 356 31.76 9.28 -17.89
C ILE A 356 31.38 9.31 -19.37
N ALA A 357 31.70 8.25 -20.13
CA ALA A 357 31.40 8.15 -21.54
C ALA A 357 29.88 8.27 -21.80
N TYR A 358 29.07 7.49 -21.08
CA TYR A 358 27.61 7.52 -21.19
C TYR A 358 27.04 8.93 -20.90
N LYS A 359 27.48 9.53 -19.79
CA LYS A 359 26.97 10.85 -19.39
C LYS A 359 27.39 11.94 -20.35
N SER A 360 28.63 11.87 -20.91
CA SER A 360 29.10 12.77 -21.93
C SER A 360 28.25 12.70 -23.21
N GLU A 361 27.95 11.50 -23.65
CA GLU A 361 27.08 11.26 -24.80
C GLU A 361 25.68 11.83 -24.60
N LYS A 362 25.06 11.58 -23.42
CA LYS A 362 23.71 12.09 -23.10
C LYS A 362 23.64 13.62 -22.91
N LEU A 363 24.76 14.27 -22.67
CA LEU A 363 24.85 15.72 -22.50
C LEU A 363 25.50 16.44 -23.69
N ASP A 364 25.72 15.71 -24.81
CA ASP A 364 26.34 16.20 -26.07
C ASP A 364 27.71 16.84 -25.81
N LEU A 365 28.50 16.28 -24.88
CA LEU A 365 29.85 16.75 -24.58
C LEU A 365 30.90 15.99 -25.40
N ASN A 366 31.73 16.71 -26.14
CA ASN A 366 32.78 16.11 -26.92
C ASN A 366 34.07 15.94 -26.09
N ILE A 367 34.15 14.82 -25.36
CA ILE A 367 35.28 14.47 -24.51
C ILE A 367 36.16 13.45 -25.22
N SER A 368 37.45 13.77 -25.43
CA SER A 368 38.40 12.83 -25.98
C SER A 368 38.72 11.69 -24.99
N GLU A 369 38.91 10.46 -25.51
CA GLU A 369 39.14 9.26 -24.70
C GLU A 369 40.26 9.38 -23.67
N ASN A 370 41.36 10.09 -24.03
CA ASN A 370 42.50 10.31 -23.13
C ASN A 370 42.17 11.19 -21.92
N LYS A 371 41.08 11.97 -21.94
CA LYS A 371 40.62 12.84 -20.86
C LYS A 371 39.64 12.14 -19.90
N ILE A 372 38.96 11.09 -20.34
CA ILE A 372 37.93 10.38 -19.57
C ILE A 372 38.45 9.92 -18.21
N LEU A 373 39.67 9.35 -18.16
CA LEU A 373 40.26 8.89 -16.90
C LEU A 373 40.55 10.05 -15.94
N HIS A 374 41.01 11.21 -16.46
CA HIS A 374 41.30 12.38 -15.64
C HIS A 374 40.00 12.98 -15.07
N ILE A 375 38.99 13.15 -15.88
CA ILE A 375 37.64 13.59 -15.50
C ILE A 375 37.05 12.65 -14.45
N LEU A 376 37.16 11.32 -14.64
CA LEU A 376 36.69 10.35 -13.65
C LEU A 376 37.34 10.53 -12.27
N LYS A 377 38.66 10.82 -12.22
CA LYS A 377 39.36 11.09 -10.98
C LYS A 377 38.82 12.36 -10.28
N LYS A 378 38.59 13.44 -11.04
CA LYS A 378 37.97 14.67 -10.52
C LYS A 378 36.58 14.43 -9.98
N VAL A 379 35.70 13.73 -10.74
CA VAL A 379 34.35 13.34 -10.32
C VAL A 379 34.37 12.58 -9.01
N LYS A 380 35.24 11.56 -8.91
CA LYS A 380 35.36 10.78 -7.66
C LYS A 380 35.85 11.60 -6.48
N ALA A 381 36.83 12.45 -6.69
CA ALA A 381 37.40 13.31 -5.65
C ALA A 381 36.32 14.29 -5.12
N LEU A 382 35.63 14.98 -6.02
CA LEU A 382 34.57 15.91 -5.65
C LEU A 382 33.40 15.23 -4.94
N SER A 383 32.95 14.09 -5.48
CA SER A 383 31.91 13.28 -4.84
C SER A 383 32.31 12.82 -3.43
N TYR A 384 33.57 12.43 -3.24
CA TYR A 384 34.08 12.03 -1.93
C TYR A 384 34.06 13.18 -0.93
N LEU A 385 34.53 14.38 -1.35
CA LEU A 385 34.58 15.56 -0.50
C LEU A 385 33.17 16.01 -0.06
N ARG A 386 32.23 16.04 -0.97
CA ARG A 386 30.83 16.47 -0.69
C ARG A 386 29.92 15.40 -0.10
N LYS A 387 30.36 14.13 -0.09
CA LYS A 387 29.56 12.95 0.32
C LYS A 387 28.27 12.77 -0.48
N GLY A 388 28.32 13.03 -1.78
CA GLY A 388 27.14 12.92 -2.67
C GLY A 388 27.49 12.90 -4.15
N PRO A 389 26.50 12.61 -5.03
CA PRO A 389 26.71 12.64 -6.47
C PRO A 389 26.89 14.07 -6.98
N LEU A 390 27.41 14.20 -8.20
CA LEU A 390 27.50 15.46 -8.93
C LEU A 390 26.20 15.73 -9.69
N SER A 391 25.85 17.01 -9.86
CA SER A 391 24.83 17.40 -10.83
C SER A 391 25.36 17.37 -12.27
N ASP A 392 24.47 17.46 -13.25
CA ASP A 392 24.85 17.50 -14.65
C ASP A 392 25.60 18.78 -15.00
N GLU A 393 25.26 19.90 -14.36
CA GLU A 393 25.92 21.19 -14.50
C GLU A 393 27.37 21.13 -13.98
N GLU A 394 27.58 20.55 -12.80
CA GLU A 394 28.92 20.36 -12.23
C GLU A 394 29.80 19.46 -13.10
N PHE A 395 29.21 18.42 -13.67
CA PHE A 395 29.92 17.55 -14.59
C PHE A 395 30.32 18.28 -15.89
N LYS A 396 29.43 19.11 -16.46
CA LYS A 396 29.75 19.94 -17.63
C LYS A 396 30.93 20.86 -17.37
N ILE A 397 30.94 21.55 -16.24
CA ILE A 397 32.07 22.43 -15.86
C ILE A 397 33.37 21.62 -15.82
N ILE A 398 33.40 20.46 -15.16
CA ILE A 398 34.60 19.61 -15.09
C ILE A 398 35.04 19.16 -16.50
N ALA A 399 34.10 18.86 -17.38
CA ALA A 399 34.38 18.41 -18.73
C ALA A 399 34.92 19.52 -19.66
N GLU A 400 34.45 20.76 -19.48
CA GLU A 400 34.88 21.94 -20.25
C GLU A 400 36.25 22.47 -19.83
N GLU A 401 36.63 22.28 -18.57
CA GLU A 401 37.92 22.67 -18.01
C GLU A 401 39.09 21.77 -18.51
N GLU A 402 38.80 20.67 -19.13
CA GLU A 402 39.74 19.66 -19.59
C GLU A 402 39.86 19.63 -21.13
#